data_2c1ca8187c2a16e5b16379a37eb6b7a4
#
_entry.id   2c1ca8187c2a16e5b16379a37eb6b7a4
#
_cell.length_a   1.000
_cell.length_b   1.000
_cell.length_c   1.000
_cell.angle_alpha   90.00
_cell.angle_beta   90.00
_cell.angle_gamma   90.00
#
_symmetry.space_group_name_H-M   'P 1'
#
loop_
_entity.id
_entity.type
_entity.pdbx_description
1 polymer ?
#
loop_
_entity_poly.entity_id
_entity_poly.type
_entity_poly.pdbx_seq_one_letter_code
_entity_poly.pdbx_strand_id
1 'polypeptide(L)'
;MAGMINCMRFHPKAGQEEALFKAFAEYTRDYPFYDIMHHIIDLDTGEYALIGVHHGVESFIEIMNRDNRVSDMMRLYVEPYEDGESFHSFSGPVVNYSDYL
;
A
#
# COMPACT_ATOMS: atom_id res chain seq x y z
N MET A 1 21.20 1.66 5.03
CA MET A 1 20.50 2.94 5.03
C MET A 1 19.06 2.73 5.49
N ALA A 2 18.58 3.58 6.36
CA ALA A 2 17.22 3.49 6.86
C ALA A 2 16.23 3.91 5.79
N GLY A 3 15.19 3.13 5.62
CA GLY A 3 14.07 3.45 4.76
C GLY A 3 12.79 3.54 5.56
N MET A 4 11.67 3.54 4.87
CA MET A 4 10.34 3.48 5.48
C MET A 4 9.58 2.30 4.91
N ILE A 5 8.76 1.69 5.74
CA ILE A 5 7.82 0.66 5.30
C ILE A 5 6.43 1.15 5.66
N ASN A 6 5.51 1.04 4.72
CA ASN A 6 4.10 1.24 4.99
C ASN A 6 3.32 -0.02 4.66
N CYS A 7 2.26 -0.24 5.41
CA CYS A 7 1.36 -1.36 5.21
C CYS A 7 -0.06 -0.81 5.20
N MET A 8 -0.83 -1.19 4.19
CA MET A 8 -2.21 -0.75 4.04
C MET A 8 -3.08 -2.00 3.85
N ARG A 9 -3.82 -2.39 4.89
CA ARG A 9 -4.71 -3.56 4.84
C ARG A 9 -6.07 -3.15 4.30
N PHE A 10 -6.70 -4.05 3.56
CA PHE A 10 -8.01 -3.79 2.96
C PHE A 10 -8.73 -5.09 2.66
N HIS A 11 -10.07 -4.97 2.55
CA HIS A 11 -10.95 -6.05 2.11
C HIS A 11 -11.48 -5.72 0.72
N PRO A 12 -11.12 -6.46 -0.33
CA PRO A 12 -11.79 -6.30 -1.62
C PRO A 12 -13.28 -6.63 -1.50
N LYS A 13 -14.12 -5.91 -2.23
CA LYS A 13 -15.52 -6.29 -2.38
C LYS A 13 -15.58 -7.69 -2.99
N ALA A 14 -16.62 -8.46 -2.60
CA ALA A 14 -16.80 -9.82 -3.09
C ALA A 14 -16.80 -9.84 -4.62
N GLY A 15 -15.96 -10.71 -5.21
CA GLY A 15 -15.82 -10.85 -6.64
C GLY A 15 -15.03 -9.74 -7.33
N GLN A 16 -14.48 -8.77 -6.60
CA GLN A 16 -13.77 -7.63 -7.16
C GLN A 16 -12.25 -7.73 -7.02
N GLU A 17 -11.73 -8.83 -6.49
CA GLU A 17 -10.29 -8.98 -6.24
C GLU A 17 -9.49 -8.82 -7.54
N GLU A 18 -9.90 -9.51 -8.59
CA GLU A 18 -9.19 -9.46 -9.87
C GLU A 18 -9.27 -8.07 -10.49
N ALA A 19 -10.44 -7.43 -10.43
CA ALA A 19 -10.62 -6.07 -10.94
C ALA A 19 -9.72 -5.08 -10.20
N LEU A 20 -9.60 -5.24 -8.88
CA LEU A 20 -8.71 -4.40 -8.07
C LEU A 20 -7.24 -4.58 -8.49
N PHE A 21 -6.80 -5.83 -8.66
CA PHE A 21 -5.40 -6.09 -9.03
C PHE A 21 -5.08 -5.56 -10.42
N LYS A 22 -6.01 -5.67 -11.36
CA LYS A 22 -5.84 -5.08 -12.70
C LYS A 22 -5.76 -3.56 -12.63
N ALA A 23 -6.64 -2.94 -11.85
CA ALA A 23 -6.63 -1.49 -11.67
C ALA A 23 -5.34 -1.02 -11.01
N PHE A 24 -4.83 -1.77 -10.04
CA PHE A 24 -3.55 -1.46 -9.40
C PHE A 24 -2.40 -1.55 -10.41
N ALA A 25 -2.36 -2.59 -11.24
CA ALA A 25 -1.34 -2.75 -12.26
C ALA A 25 -1.37 -1.59 -13.27
N GLU A 26 -2.56 -1.18 -13.71
CA GLU A 26 -2.72 -0.04 -14.61
C GLU A 26 -2.27 1.27 -13.94
N TYR A 27 -2.61 1.46 -12.69
CA TYR A 27 -2.20 2.64 -11.94
C TYR A 27 -0.67 2.73 -11.85
N THR A 28 0.01 1.62 -11.52
CA THR A 28 1.47 1.63 -11.39
C THR A 28 2.17 1.84 -12.74
N ARG A 29 1.54 1.45 -13.83
CA ARG A 29 2.07 1.72 -15.17
C ARG A 29 1.96 3.20 -15.52
N ASP A 30 0.83 3.83 -15.20
CA ASP A 30 0.55 5.24 -15.53
C ASP A 30 1.23 6.21 -14.56
N TYR A 31 1.40 5.79 -13.30
CA TYR A 31 2.01 6.58 -12.23
C TYR A 31 3.13 5.76 -11.58
N PRO A 32 4.25 5.57 -12.28
CA PRO A 32 5.30 4.71 -11.76
C PRO A 32 5.87 5.23 -10.44
N PHE A 33 6.27 4.28 -9.60
CA PHE A 33 6.91 4.56 -8.33
C PHE A 33 8.40 4.33 -8.47
N TYR A 34 9.18 5.35 -8.19
CA TYR A 34 10.64 5.28 -8.20
C TYR A 34 11.12 5.09 -6.77
N ASP A 35 12.15 4.27 -6.57
CA ASP A 35 12.76 3.99 -5.28
C ASP A 35 11.79 3.36 -4.27
N ILE A 36 10.76 2.68 -4.76
CA ILE A 36 9.76 2.03 -3.92
C ILE A 36 9.50 0.63 -4.48
N MET A 37 9.52 -0.35 -3.60
CA MET A 37 9.05 -1.70 -3.93
C MET A 37 7.65 -1.87 -3.37
N HIS A 38 6.72 -2.31 -4.21
CA HIS A 38 5.34 -2.58 -3.80
C HIS A 38 5.01 -4.04 -3.96
N HIS A 39 4.29 -4.58 -2.97
CA HIS A 39 3.77 -5.93 -3.03
C HIS A 39 2.38 -5.94 -2.42
N ILE A 40 1.47 -6.72 -3.01
CA ILE A 40 0.19 -7.03 -2.39
C ILE A 40 0.29 -8.47 -1.89
N ILE A 41 -0.01 -8.69 -0.63
CA ILE A 41 0.01 -10.01 -0.02
C ILE A 41 -1.40 -10.43 0.38
N ASP A 42 -1.67 -11.72 0.24
CA ASP A 42 -2.91 -12.34 0.66
C ASP A 42 -2.77 -12.77 2.13
N LEU A 43 -3.66 -12.28 2.99
CA LEU A 43 -3.62 -12.60 4.41
C LEU A 43 -4.49 -13.80 4.78
N ASP A 44 -5.04 -14.50 3.78
CA ASP A 44 -5.80 -15.75 3.94
C ASP A 44 -7.12 -15.61 4.72
N THR A 45 -7.58 -14.39 4.93
CA THR A 45 -8.80 -14.11 5.70
C THR A 45 -9.82 -13.32 4.90
N GLY A 46 -9.63 -13.20 3.58
CA GLY A 46 -10.36 -12.26 2.74
C GLY A 46 -9.76 -10.87 2.78
N GLU A 47 -8.76 -10.66 3.61
CA GLU A 47 -8.04 -9.40 3.75
C GLU A 47 -6.70 -9.50 3.01
N TYR A 48 -6.32 -8.39 2.39
CA TYR A 48 -5.04 -8.25 1.70
C TYR A 48 -4.28 -7.07 2.29
N ALA A 49 -2.99 -7.01 2.04
CA ALA A 49 -2.19 -5.86 2.44
C ALA A 49 -1.30 -5.40 1.28
N LEU A 50 -1.31 -4.09 1.06
CA LEU A 50 -0.34 -3.44 0.18
C LEU A 50 0.85 -3.03 1.03
N ILE A 51 2.02 -3.59 0.70
CA ILE A 51 3.27 -3.30 1.40
C ILE A 51 4.12 -2.42 0.51
N GLY A 52 4.51 -1.26 1.01
CA GLY A 52 5.45 -0.37 0.33
C GLY A 52 6.76 -0.29 1.09
N VAL A 53 7.86 -0.54 0.38
CA VAL A 53 9.21 -0.41 0.94
C VAL A 53 9.88 0.77 0.25
N HIS A 54 10.11 1.84 1.01
CA HIS A 54 10.67 3.08 0.52
C HIS A 54 12.15 3.17 0.89
N HIS A 55 12.99 3.57 -0.05
CA HIS A 55 14.41 3.74 0.21
C HIS A 55 14.72 4.98 1.04
N GLY A 56 13.82 5.96 1.05
CA GLY A 56 14.00 7.18 1.83
C GLY A 56 12.66 7.82 2.17
N VAL A 57 12.71 8.80 3.07
CA VAL A 57 11.52 9.53 3.52
C VAL A 57 10.94 10.38 2.40
N GLU A 58 11.79 10.91 1.52
CA GLU A 58 11.37 11.78 0.43
C GLU A 58 10.39 11.09 -0.52
N SER A 59 10.64 9.83 -0.86
CA SER A 59 9.74 9.09 -1.76
C SER A 59 8.39 8.84 -1.11
N PHE A 60 8.36 8.62 0.21
CA PHE A 60 7.11 8.48 0.95
C PHE A 60 6.32 9.80 0.94
N ILE A 61 6.99 10.93 1.20
CA ILE A 61 6.37 12.25 1.21
C ILE A 61 5.81 12.58 -0.17
N GLU A 62 6.56 12.29 -1.22
CA GLU A 62 6.11 12.53 -2.60
C GLU A 62 4.80 11.81 -2.89
N ILE A 63 4.71 10.54 -2.50
CA ILE A 63 3.50 9.74 -2.75
C ILE A 63 2.33 10.28 -1.94
N MET A 64 2.55 10.65 -0.69
CA MET A 64 1.50 11.17 0.16
C MET A 64 0.95 12.51 -0.36
N ASN A 65 1.74 13.25 -1.12
CA ASN A 65 1.35 14.54 -1.68
C ASN A 65 0.80 14.47 -3.10
N ARG A 66 0.72 13.28 -3.71
CA ARG A 66 0.13 13.13 -5.04
C ARG A 66 -1.36 13.44 -5.01
N ASP A 67 -1.83 14.17 -6.04
CA ASP A 67 -3.26 14.45 -6.20
C ASP A 67 -4.06 13.18 -6.50
N ASN A 68 -3.47 12.25 -7.26
CA ASN A 68 -4.11 11.00 -7.64
C ASN A 68 -3.41 9.83 -6.93
N ARG A 69 -3.84 9.55 -5.72
CA ARG A 69 -3.23 8.53 -4.87
C ARG A 69 -3.80 7.15 -5.20
N VAL A 70 -2.97 6.13 -5.03
CA VAL A 70 -3.39 4.74 -5.27
C VAL A 70 -4.57 4.35 -4.37
N SER A 71 -4.63 4.86 -3.14
CA SER A 71 -5.74 4.59 -2.22
C SER A 71 -7.06 5.12 -2.75
N ASP A 72 -7.04 6.25 -3.46
CA ASP A 72 -8.28 6.81 -4.04
C ASP A 72 -8.85 5.88 -5.12
N MET A 73 -7.99 5.31 -5.95
CA MET A 73 -8.40 4.33 -6.94
C MET A 73 -8.91 3.05 -6.26
N MET A 74 -8.19 2.57 -5.26
CA MET A 74 -8.52 1.32 -4.59
C MET A 74 -9.87 1.37 -3.86
N ARG A 75 -10.29 2.55 -3.37
CA ARG A 75 -11.57 2.70 -2.67
C ARG A 75 -12.77 2.23 -3.48
N LEU A 76 -12.68 2.27 -4.80
CA LEU A 76 -13.77 1.80 -5.68
C LEU A 76 -14.00 0.29 -5.57
N TYR A 77 -13.01 -0.45 -5.08
CA TYR A 77 -13.01 -1.91 -5.10
C TYR A 77 -12.98 -2.54 -3.70
N VAL A 78 -12.95 -1.73 -2.65
CA VAL A 78 -12.79 -2.25 -1.29
C VAL A 78 -14.05 -2.05 -0.46
N GLU A 79 -14.28 -2.99 0.45
CA GLU A 79 -15.33 -2.90 1.46
C GLU A 79 -14.78 -2.22 2.70
N PRO A 80 -15.50 -1.24 3.28
CA PRO A 80 -15.07 -0.65 4.55
C PRO A 80 -15.04 -1.68 5.67
N TYR A 81 -14.14 -1.46 6.62
CA TYR A 81 -14.14 -2.17 7.90
C TYR A 81 -15.32 -1.72 8.76
N GLU A 82 -15.55 -2.41 9.88
CA GLU A 82 -16.66 -2.10 10.80
C GLU A 82 -16.60 -0.66 11.32
N ASP A 83 -15.39 -0.09 11.44
CA ASP A 83 -15.20 1.30 11.88
C ASP A 83 -15.48 2.33 10.78
N GLY A 84 -15.87 1.89 9.59
CA GLY A 84 -16.13 2.76 8.44
C GLY A 84 -14.91 3.12 7.61
N GLU A 85 -13.71 2.74 8.06
CA GLU A 85 -12.49 3.01 7.31
C GLU A 85 -12.33 2.02 6.16
N SER A 86 -11.89 2.50 5.00
CA SER A 86 -11.61 1.65 3.85
C SER A 86 -10.31 0.89 4.01
N PHE A 87 -9.38 1.42 4.79
CA PHE A 87 -8.05 0.86 4.98
C PHE A 87 -7.64 0.94 6.44
N HIS A 88 -6.89 -0.08 6.88
CA HIS A 88 -6.18 -0.03 8.15
C HIS A 88 -4.69 0.00 7.84
N SER A 89 -4.06 1.14 8.12
CA SER A 89 -2.69 1.39 7.69
C SER A 89 -1.78 1.69 8.87
N PHE A 90 -0.53 1.31 8.71
CA PHE A 90 0.55 1.75 9.59
C PHE A 90 1.81 1.91 8.78
N SER A 91 2.70 2.77 9.27
CA SER A 91 3.99 3.00 8.62
C SER A 91 5.01 3.45 9.66
N GLY A 92 6.26 3.29 9.34
CA GLY A 92 7.33 3.72 10.20
C GLY A 92 8.70 3.57 9.56
N PRO A 93 9.70 4.22 10.13
CA PRO A 93 11.07 4.06 9.66
C PRO A 93 11.61 2.68 10.00
N VAL A 94 12.48 2.19 9.13
CA VAL A 94 13.14 0.90 9.35
C VAL A 94 14.21 1.06 10.43
N VAL A 95 14.19 0.15 11.40
CA VAL A 95 15.26 0.07 12.41
C VAL A 95 16.25 -0.99 11.96
N ASN A 96 17.50 -0.60 11.80
CA ASN A 96 18.54 -1.53 11.41
C ASN A 96 19.08 -2.25 12.66
N TYR A 97 18.37 -3.29 13.09
CA TYR A 97 18.71 -4.02 14.31
C TYR A 97 20.09 -4.69 14.22
N SER A 98 20.60 -4.93 13.02
CA SER A 98 21.92 -5.55 12.86
C SER A 98 23.04 -4.67 13.42
N ASP A 99 22.80 -3.36 13.58
CA ASP A 99 23.76 -2.47 14.22
C ASP A 99 23.95 -2.80 15.70
N TYR A 100 23.07 -3.58 16.30
CA TYR A 100 23.10 -3.97 17.71
C TYR A 100 23.59 -5.39 17.94
N LEU A 101 23.98 -6.09 16.89
CA LEU A 101 24.47 -7.48 16.98
C LEU A 101 25.95 -7.58 17.47
#